data_29a1cf1648c5baaa8b8de0d2ba1b3220
#
_entry.id   29a1cf1648c5baaa8b8de0d2ba1b3220
#
_cell.length_a   1.000
_cell.length_b   1.000
_cell.length_c   1.000
_cell.angle_alpha   90.00
_cell.angle_beta   90.00
_cell.angle_gamma   90.00
#
_symmetry.space_group_name_H-M   'P 1'
#
loop_
_entity.id
_entity.type
_entity.pdbx_description
1 polymer ?
#
loop_
_entity_poly.entity_id
_entity_poly.type
_entity_poly.pdbx_seq_one_letter_code
_entity_poly.pdbx_strand_id
1 'polypeptide(L)' 'MRRIIKNSIQCKLCGDIIEAKHRHDLVKCKCGACAVDGGHDYLRRCYKNKDDVIELSVTEKVDE' A
#
# COMPACT_ATOMS: atom_id res chain seq x y z
N MET A 1 -6.44 13.90 -12.78
CA MET A 1 -5.58 13.73 -11.61
C MET A 1 -6.24 12.81 -10.60
N ARG A 2 -5.48 11.98 -9.91
CA ARG A 2 -6.03 11.09 -8.89
C ARG A 2 -5.50 11.45 -7.52
N ARG A 3 -6.38 11.39 -6.53
CA ARG A 3 -6.02 11.60 -5.15
C ARG A 3 -6.07 10.25 -4.42
N ILE A 4 -5.03 9.96 -3.66
CA ILE A 4 -4.98 8.73 -2.87
C ILE A 4 -5.74 8.95 -1.56
N ILE A 5 -6.82 8.21 -1.37
CA ILE A 5 -7.61 8.24 -0.15
C ILE A 5 -7.00 7.29 0.88
N LYS A 6 -6.56 6.11 0.41
CA LYS A 6 -5.98 5.08 1.26
C LYS A 6 -4.89 4.35 0.49
N ASN A 7 -3.71 4.22 1.09
CA ASN A 7 -2.57 3.49 0.52
C ASN A 7 -2.35 2.24 1.38
N SER A 8 -2.92 1.12 0.95
CA SER A 8 -2.98 -0.09 1.76
C SER A 8 -2.88 -1.35 0.92
N ILE A 9 -2.32 -2.39 1.51
CA ILE A 9 -2.27 -3.73 0.92
C ILE A 9 -2.51 -4.77 2.01
N GLN A 10 -2.83 -6.01 1.57
CA GLN A 10 -2.86 -7.16 2.44
C GLN A 10 -1.85 -8.18 1.94
N CYS A 11 -1.03 -8.71 2.86
CA CYS A 11 -0.11 -9.81 2.56
C CYS A 11 -0.87 -11.13 2.61
N LYS A 12 -0.82 -11.91 1.52
CA LYS A 12 -1.48 -13.22 1.49
C LYS A 12 -0.78 -14.25 2.37
N LEU A 13 0.52 -14.08 2.60
CA LEU A 13 1.32 -15.06 3.37
C LEU A 13 1.03 -15.02 4.85
N CYS A 14 0.92 -13.83 5.43
CA CYS A 14 0.64 -13.67 6.86
C CYS A 14 -0.73 -13.10 7.17
N GLY A 15 -1.47 -12.64 6.15
CA GLY A 15 -2.79 -12.06 6.31
C GLY A 15 -2.81 -10.64 6.87
N ASP A 16 -1.67 -10.05 7.12
CA ASP A 16 -1.57 -8.72 7.72
C ASP A 16 -2.03 -7.64 6.74
N ILE A 17 -2.80 -6.68 7.23
CA ILE A 17 -3.24 -5.51 6.46
C ILE A 17 -2.43 -4.32 6.94
N ILE A 18 -1.72 -3.68 6.02
CA ILE A 18 -0.84 -2.55 6.34
C ILE A 18 -1.23 -1.34 5.51
N GLU A 19 -0.97 -0.17 6.06
CA GLU A 19 -1.33 1.11 5.44
C GLU A 19 -0.21 2.13 5.63
N ALA A 20 0.21 2.79 4.55
CA ALA A 20 1.16 3.90 4.60
C ALA A 20 0.37 5.19 4.72
N LYS A 21 0.49 5.88 5.87
CA LYS A 21 -0.26 7.10 6.17
C LYS A 21 0.51 8.37 5.84
N HIS A 22 1.82 8.28 5.73
CA HIS A 22 2.71 9.42 5.49
C HIS A 22 3.62 9.13 4.30
N ARG A 23 4.10 10.18 3.66
CA ARG A 23 4.92 10.10 2.45
C ARG A 23 6.15 9.18 2.59
N HIS A 24 6.83 9.24 3.71
CA HIS A 24 8.03 8.44 3.97
C HIS A 24 7.78 7.33 4.98
N ASP A 25 6.56 6.86 5.06
CA ASP A 25 6.15 5.83 6.01
C ASP A 25 6.20 4.45 5.35
N LEU A 26 7.34 3.81 5.42
CA LEU A 26 7.50 2.44 4.92
C LEU A 26 6.98 1.47 5.97
N VAL A 27 5.86 0.82 5.69
CA VAL A 27 5.21 -0.13 6.59
C VAL A 27 5.34 -1.53 6.03
N LYS A 28 5.91 -2.44 6.83
CA LYS A 28 6.09 -3.85 6.48
C LYS A 28 5.04 -4.71 7.17
N CYS A 29 4.62 -5.80 6.50
CA CYS A 29 3.75 -6.78 7.13
C CYS A 29 4.53 -7.62 8.16
N LYS A 30 3.81 -8.42 8.94
CA LYS A 30 4.42 -9.25 10.00
C LYS A 30 5.53 -10.17 9.51
N CYS A 31 5.33 -10.81 8.35
CA CYS A 31 6.32 -11.73 7.81
C CYS A 31 7.43 -11.02 7.03
N GLY A 32 7.30 -9.72 6.79
CA GLY A 32 8.29 -8.91 6.07
C GLY A 32 8.33 -9.15 4.57
N ALA A 33 7.42 -9.94 4.01
CA ALA A 33 7.40 -10.23 2.58
C ALA A 33 6.85 -9.09 1.74
N CYS A 34 6.01 -8.24 2.33
CA CYS A 34 5.35 -7.12 1.65
C CYS A 34 5.51 -5.84 2.44
N ALA A 35 5.51 -4.72 1.74
CA ALA A 35 5.56 -3.40 2.36
C ALA A 35 4.85 -2.38 1.49
N VAL A 36 4.38 -1.29 2.10
CA VAL A 36 3.81 -0.14 1.40
C VAL A 36 4.56 1.12 1.81
N ASP A 37 4.60 2.08 0.90
CA ASP A 37 5.27 3.35 1.11
C ASP A 37 4.58 4.43 0.28
N GLY A 38 4.82 5.68 0.59
CA GLY A 38 4.35 6.81 -0.18
C GLY A 38 3.16 7.54 0.41
N GLY A 39 2.48 6.97 1.40
CA GLY A 39 1.34 7.60 2.04
C GLY A 39 0.27 8.02 1.04
N HIS A 40 -0.13 9.28 1.10
CA HIS A 40 -1.15 9.84 0.20
C HIS A 40 -0.53 10.53 -1.03
N ASP A 41 0.79 10.51 -1.18
CA ASP A 41 1.47 11.16 -2.31
C ASP A 41 1.70 10.23 -3.49
N TYR A 42 2.06 8.98 -3.22
CA TYR A 42 2.27 7.99 -4.27
C TYR A 42 2.06 6.57 -3.74
N LEU A 43 1.77 5.64 -4.63
CA LEU A 43 1.57 4.23 -4.30
C LEU A 43 2.83 3.45 -4.61
N ARG A 44 3.61 3.12 -3.59
CA ARG A 44 4.80 2.30 -3.72
C ARG A 44 4.62 1.01 -2.95
N ARG A 45 4.98 -0.10 -3.62
CA ARG A 45 4.85 -1.45 -3.07
C ARG A 45 6.19 -2.14 -3.12
N CYS A 46 6.55 -2.85 -2.04
CA CYS A 46 7.71 -3.73 -2.01
C CYS A 46 7.20 -5.14 -1.75
N TYR A 47 7.63 -6.10 -2.57
CA TYR A 47 7.23 -7.50 -2.41
C TYR A 47 8.23 -8.40 -3.12
N LYS A 48 8.29 -9.66 -2.70
CA LYS A 48 9.09 -10.67 -3.38
C LYS A 48 8.34 -11.28 -4.55
N ASN A 49 7.03 -11.42 -4.41
CA ASN A 49 6.16 -11.98 -5.44
C ASN A 49 4.86 -11.18 -5.43
N LYS A 50 4.50 -10.61 -6.59
CA LYS A 50 3.30 -9.77 -6.69
C LYS A 50 2.01 -10.54 -6.40
N ASP A 51 2.01 -11.86 -6.55
CA ASP A 51 0.84 -12.68 -6.26
C ASP A 51 0.56 -12.79 -4.76
N ASP A 52 1.52 -12.40 -3.92
CA ASP A 52 1.36 -12.40 -2.47
C ASP A 52 0.76 -11.11 -1.92
N VAL A 53 0.44 -10.15 -2.79
CA VAL A 53 -0.08 -8.84 -2.42
C VAL A 53 -1.50 -8.66 -2.94
N ILE A 54 -2.41 -8.28 -2.04
CA ILE A 54 -3.76 -7.88 -2.40
C ILE A 54 -3.83 -6.36 -2.29
N GLU A 55 -4.18 -5.69 -3.39
CA GLU A 55 -4.28 -4.24 -3.41
C GLU A 55 -5.57 -3.79 -2.71
N LEU A 56 -5.41 -2.97 -1.65
CA LEU A 56 -6.53 -2.44 -0.89
C LEU A 56 -6.62 -0.91 -0.96
N SER A 57 -5.75 -0.28 -1.73
CA SER A 57 -5.73 1.17 -1.86
C SER A 57 -7.00 1.71 -2.49
N VAL A 58 -7.41 2.88 -2.04
CA VAL A 58 -8.56 3.60 -2.57
C VAL A 58 -8.07 4.91 -3.15
N THR A 59 -8.44 5.18 -4.40
CA THR A 59 -8.12 6.44 -5.06
C THR A 59 -9.42 7.10 -5.53
N GLU A 60 -9.37 8.41 -5.66
CA GLU A 60 -10.48 9.21 -6.14
C GLU A 60 -10.03 10.04 -7.33
N LYS A 61 -10.84 10.07 -8.39
CA LYS A 61 -10.58 10.95 -9.52
C LYS A 61 -11.02 12.35 -9.15
N VAL A 62 -10.12 13.30 -9.29
CA VAL A 62 -10.39 14.71 -9.00
C VAL A 62 -10.57 15.43 -10.33
N ASP A 63 -11.73 16.06 -10.52
CA ASP A 63 -11.97 16.92 -11.68
C ASP A 63 -11.37 18.30 -11.43
N GLU A 64 -10.66 18.77 -12.40
CA GLU A 64 -10.09 20.12 -12.36
C GLU A 64 -10.87 21.06 -13.25
#